data_b9bfee8618b0c186fb70cf163b6ee330
#
_entry.id   b9bfee8618b0c186fb70cf163b6ee330
#
_cell.length_a   1.000
_cell.length_b   1.000
_cell.length_c   1.000
_cell.angle_alpha   90.00
_cell.angle_beta   90.00
_cell.angle_gamma   90.00
#
_symmetry.space_group_name_H-M   'P 1'
#
loop_
_entity.id
_entity.type
_entity.pdbx_description
1 polymer ?
#
loop_
_entity_poly.entity_id
_entity_poly.type
_entity_poly.pdbx_seq_one_letter_code
_entity_poly.pdbx_strand_id
1 'polypeptide(L)'
;MRQVLITGFEPFGGERVNPSWEVVRKLGDRKFKDAKLSDVKLVVRQLPCVFGNAIEALNQAIDETDPVMVICVGQAGGRVDFSIERVAINVDDARIADNAGQQPVDQPIVAQGPAAYFSKLPIKALVNGLREAGIPASVSQTAGTYVCNHVMYGLLHRMQQGDSRVKKGGFIHIPYLPEQAALHPGSASMSVETLLEALELTIVIALHTEKDLTLAEGATH
;
A
#
# COMPACT_ATOMS: atom_id res chain seq x y z
N MET A 1 -0.45 -2.56 -23.51
CA MET A 1 0.31 -2.70 -22.27
C MET A 1 -0.62 -2.48 -21.08
N ARG A 2 -0.62 -3.37 -20.08
CA ARG A 2 -1.36 -3.20 -18.83
C ARG A 2 -0.63 -2.19 -17.96
N GLN A 3 -1.26 -1.10 -17.56
CA GLN A 3 -0.66 -0.15 -16.64
C GLN A 3 -0.92 -0.59 -15.19
N VAL A 4 0.12 -0.56 -14.36
CA VAL A 4 0.08 -0.79 -12.91
C VAL A 4 0.58 0.47 -12.24
N LEU A 5 -0.25 1.08 -11.38
CA LEU A 5 0.12 2.24 -10.59
C LEU A 5 0.55 1.76 -9.20
N ILE A 6 1.74 2.18 -8.78
CA ILE A 6 2.22 1.97 -7.40
C ILE A 6 2.55 3.32 -6.80
N THR A 7 2.09 3.53 -5.56
CA THR A 7 2.35 4.79 -4.86
C THR A 7 3.12 4.56 -3.57
N GLY A 8 3.93 5.54 -3.21
CA GLY A 8 4.57 5.69 -1.90
C GLY A 8 4.32 7.08 -1.36
N PHE A 9 4.69 7.36 -0.13
CA PHE A 9 4.45 8.64 0.52
C PHE A 9 5.73 9.45 0.71
N GLU A 10 5.56 10.75 0.76
CA GLU A 10 6.62 11.65 1.22
C GLU A 10 6.98 11.38 2.69
N PRO A 11 8.17 11.81 3.16
CA PRO A 11 8.53 11.75 4.57
C PRO A 11 7.52 12.48 5.46
N PHE A 12 7.29 11.96 6.66
CA PHE A 12 6.38 12.53 7.66
C PHE A 12 6.91 12.30 9.08
N GLY A 13 6.32 12.95 10.07
CA GLY A 13 6.63 12.73 11.48
C GLY A 13 8.08 13.09 11.87
N GLY A 14 8.74 13.97 11.13
CA GLY A 14 10.13 14.37 11.38
C GLY A 14 11.17 13.43 10.76
N GLU A 15 10.75 12.35 10.10
CA GLU A 15 11.65 11.45 9.37
C GLU A 15 12.24 12.14 8.14
N ARG A 16 13.48 11.78 7.78
CA ARG A 16 14.16 12.33 6.59
C ARG A 16 13.79 11.60 5.31
N VAL A 17 13.40 10.34 5.43
CA VAL A 17 13.02 9.46 4.32
C VAL A 17 11.74 8.73 4.66
N ASN A 18 11.01 8.29 3.64
CA ASN A 18 9.90 7.36 3.79
C ASN A 18 10.24 6.09 2.99
N PRO A 19 10.36 4.92 3.65
CA PRO A 19 10.68 3.66 2.98
C PRO A 19 9.80 3.38 1.78
N SER A 20 8.50 3.70 1.89
CA SER A 20 7.55 3.42 0.82
C SER A 20 7.92 4.14 -0.47
N TRP A 21 8.29 5.42 -0.41
CA TRP A 21 8.73 6.14 -1.59
C TRP A 21 10.10 5.69 -2.07
N GLU A 22 11.04 5.46 -1.16
CA GLU A 22 12.39 5.00 -1.54
C GLU A 22 12.36 3.69 -2.32
N VAL A 23 11.51 2.75 -1.92
CA VAL A 23 11.35 1.47 -2.60
C VAL A 23 10.56 1.62 -3.90
N VAL A 24 9.42 2.31 -3.86
CA VAL A 24 8.55 2.51 -5.04
C VAL A 24 9.27 3.26 -6.15
N ARG A 25 10.03 4.31 -5.83
CA ARG A 25 10.83 5.05 -6.79
C ARG A 25 11.85 4.16 -7.50
N LYS A 26 12.63 3.38 -6.71
CA LYS A 26 13.62 2.45 -7.26
C LYS A 26 12.99 1.32 -8.09
N LEU A 27 11.78 0.88 -7.72
CA LEU A 27 11.03 -0.09 -8.50
C LEU A 27 10.64 0.47 -9.88
N GLY A 28 10.30 1.76 -9.95
CA GLY A 28 9.99 2.45 -11.20
C GLY A 28 11.12 2.48 -12.21
N ASP A 29 12.37 2.53 -11.71
CA ASP A 29 13.58 2.52 -12.53
C ASP A 29 14.01 1.10 -12.93
N ARG A 30 13.41 0.06 -12.33
CA ARG A 30 13.82 -1.33 -12.50
C ARG A 30 13.21 -1.94 -13.76
N LYS A 31 14.03 -2.66 -14.52
CA LYS A 31 13.53 -3.54 -15.57
C LYS A 31 13.09 -4.87 -14.93
N PHE A 32 11.84 -5.22 -15.09
CA PHE A 32 11.35 -6.52 -14.63
C PHE A 32 12.07 -7.66 -15.34
N LYS A 33 12.50 -8.65 -14.54
CA LYS A 33 13.15 -9.86 -15.06
C LYS A 33 12.12 -10.95 -15.39
N ASP A 34 10.96 -10.93 -14.73
CA ASP A 34 9.91 -11.92 -14.95
C ASP A 34 9.21 -11.67 -16.29
N ALA A 35 9.23 -12.67 -17.16
CA ALA A 35 8.56 -12.61 -18.47
C ALA A 35 7.04 -12.37 -18.36
N LYS A 36 6.43 -12.70 -17.23
CA LYS A 36 5.01 -12.44 -16.94
C LYS A 36 4.67 -10.95 -16.82
N LEU A 37 5.68 -10.10 -16.68
CA LEU A 37 5.55 -8.66 -16.61
C LEU A 37 5.97 -7.95 -17.91
N SER A 38 6.26 -8.68 -18.98
CA SER A 38 6.74 -8.12 -20.27
C SER A 38 5.74 -7.18 -20.93
N ASP A 39 4.45 -7.32 -20.65
CA ASP A 39 3.37 -6.45 -21.13
C ASP A 39 2.91 -5.41 -20.09
N VAL A 40 3.61 -5.30 -18.97
CA VAL A 40 3.28 -4.38 -17.89
C VAL A 40 4.08 -3.10 -18.02
N LYS A 41 3.38 -1.97 -17.98
CA LYS A 41 3.98 -0.64 -17.78
C LYS A 41 3.75 -0.24 -16.33
N LEU A 42 4.82 -0.18 -15.56
CA LEU A 42 4.77 0.33 -14.21
C LEU A 42 4.77 1.86 -14.23
N VAL A 43 3.88 2.46 -13.46
CA VAL A 43 3.85 3.90 -13.17
C VAL A 43 3.96 4.09 -11.68
N VAL A 44 4.87 4.95 -11.25
CA VAL A 44 5.07 5.25 -9.84
C VAL A 44 4.68 6.70 -9.54
N ARG A 45 4.11 6.94 -8.36
CA ARG A 45 3.75 8.29 -7.89
C ARG A 45 4.04 8.42 -6.41
N GLN A 46 4.55 9.58 -6.03
CA GLN A 46 4.64 9.98 -4.62
C GLN A 46 3.35 10.68 -4.23
N LEU A 47 2.78 10.30 -3.10
CA LEU A 47 1.61 10.95 -2.51
C LEU A 47 2.06 11.85 -1.35
N PRO A 48 1.41 13.01 -1.16
CA PRO A 48 1.62 13.81 0.03
C PRO A 48 1.09 13.06 1.27
N CYS A 49 1.77 13.19 2.41
CA CYS A 49 1.26 12.69 3.69
C CYS A 49 0.32 13.72 4.33
N VAL A 50 -0.80 14.00 3.63
CA VAL A 50 -1.79 15.04 3.99
C VAL A 50 -3.19 14.51 3.72
N PHE A 51 -4.08 14.59 4.73
CA PHE A 51 -5.49 14.23 4.59
C PHE A 51 -6.17 15.03 3.47
N GLY A 52 -7.06 14.41 2.72
CA GLY A 52 -7.67 14.96 1.52
C GLY A 52 -6.74 14.97 0.32
N ASN A 53 -5.64 15.71 0.38
CA ASN A 53 -4.70 15.88 -0.74
C ASN A 53 -4.12 14.54 -1.23
N ALA A 54 -3.90 13.59 -0.33
CA ALA A 54 -3.40 12.25 -0.70
C ALA A 54 -4.38 11.49 -1.58
N ILE A 55 -5.68 11.55 -1.29
CA ILE A 55 -6.73 10.94 -2.13
C ILE A 55 -6.86 11.69 -3.46
N GLU A 56 -6.80 13.02 -3.44
CA GLU A 56 -6.85 13.84 -4.67
C GLU A 56 -5.69 13.51 -5.60
N ALA A 57 -4.45 13.46 -5.08
CA ALA A 57 -3.27 13.09 -5.84
C ALA A 57 -3.35 11.64 -6.39
N LEU A 58 -3.88 10.71 -5.61
CA LEU A 58 -4.12 9.34 -6.06
C LEU A 58 -5.15 9.31 -7.18
N ASN A 59 -6.26 10.02 -7.02
CA ASN A 59 -7.32 10.09 -8.03
C ASN A 59 -6.80 10.68 -9.35
N GLN A 60 -6.05 11.77 -9.29
CA GLN A 60 -5.41 12.36 -10.46
C GLN A 60 -4.46 11.34 -11.13
N ALA A 61 -3.64 10.63 -10.37
CA ALA A 61 -2.74 9.62 -10.92
C ALA A 61 -3.50 8.47 -11.61
N ILE A 62 -4.65 8.05 -11.06
CA ILE A 62 -5.51 7.03 -11.68
C ILE A 62 -6.10 7.56 -12.99
N ASP A 63 -6.58 8.80 -13.03
CA ASP A 63 -7.16 9.41 -14.24
C ASP A 63 -6.11 9.57 -15.35
N GLU A 64 -4.89 9.99 -15.01
CA GLU A 64 -3.80 10.16 -15.96
C GLU A 64 -3.29 8.84 -16.56
N THR A 65 -3.35 7.75 -15.77
CA THR A 65 -2.69 6.50 -16.14
C THR A 65 -3.65 5.39 -16.54
N ASP A 66 -4.94 5.50 -16.19
CA ASP A 66 -5.98 4.49 -16.44
C ASP A 66 -5.49 3.04 -16.13
N PRO A 67 -5.03 2.78 -14.88
CA PRO A 67 -4.38 1.53 -14.55
C PRO A 67 -5.38 0.39 -14.36
N VAL A 68 -4.94 -0.84 -14.62
CA VAL A 68 -5.74 -2.05 -14.30
C VAL A 68 -5.60 -2.48 -12.85
N MET A 69 -4.52 -2.03 -12.17
CA MET A 69 -4.21 -2.32 -10.77
C MET A 69 -3.53 -1.14 -10.09
N VAL A 70 -3.90 -0.90 -8.84
CA VAL A 70 -3.30 0.12 -7.97
C VAL A 70 -2.83 -0.52 -6.67
N ILE A 71 -1.56 -0.33 -6.32
CA ILE A 71 -0.99 -0.74 -5.03
C ILE A 71 -0.45 0.49 -4.33
N CYS A 72 -1.02 0.83 -3.18
CA CYS A 72 -0.49 1.87 -2.32
C CYS A 72 0.44 1.24 -1.27
N VAL A 73 1.61 1.84 -1.07
CA VAL A 73 2.62 1.37 -0.11
C VAL A 73 2.86 2.44 0.91
N GLY A 74 2.83 2.08 2.19
CA GLY A 74 3.07 2.99 3.32
C GLY A 74 4.09 2.43 4.31
N GLN A 75 4.70 3.33 5.09
CA GLN A 75 5.57 2.96 6.19
C GLN A 75 4.73 2.67 7.45
N ALA A 76 5.05 1.57 8.13
CA ALA A 76 4.56 1.30 9.48
C ALA A 76 5.71 0.80 10.36
N GLY A 77 6.34 1.72 11.08
CA GLY A 77 7.55 1.46 11.87
C GLY A 77 7.44 0.43 13.00
N GLY A 78 6.22 -0.01 13.35
CA GLY A 78 5.98 -1.11 14.30
C GLY A 78 5.77 -2.47 13.65
N ARG A 79 5.74 -2.56 12.33
CA ARG A 79 5.57 -3.83 11.59
C ARG A 79 6.91 -4.55 11.48
N VAL A 80 6.84 -5.87 11.52
CA VAL A 80 8.01 -6.75 11.43
C VAL A 80 8.16 -7.40 10.06
N ASP A 81 7.15 -7.28 9.21
CA ASP A 81 7.04 -7.97 7.93
C ASP A 81 6.38 -7.08 6.85
N PHE A 82 6.29 -7.62 5.65
CA PHE A 82 5.53 -7.08 4.53
C PHE A 82 4.03 -7.34 4.77
N SER A 83 3.33 -6.34 5.28
CA SER A 83 1.95 -6.47 5.76
C SER A 83 0.95 -6.09 4.68
N ILE A 84 0.13 -7.06 4.23
CA ILE A 84 -0.91 -6.83 3.23
C ILE A 84 -2.22 -6.51 3.93
N GLU A 85 -2.73 -5.29 3.75
CA GLU A 85 -3.90 -4.80 4.46
C GLU A 85 -5.19 -5.44 3.92
N ARG A 86 -5.99 -6.00 4.82
CA ARG A 86 -7.27 -6.64 4.52
C ARG A 86 -8.38 -5.62 4.35
N VAL A 87 -8.42 -4.59 5.18
CA VAL A 87 -9.59 -3.73 5.35
C VAL A 87 -9.18 -2.28 5.59
N ALA A 88 -9.92 -1.35 4.98
CA ALA A 88 -9.91 0.05 5.31
C ALA A 88 -11.24 0.44 5.95
N ILE A 89 -11.21 1.30 6.97
CA ILE A 89 -12.38 1.78 7.69
C ILE A 89 -12.65 3.25 7.41
N ASN A 90 -13.89 3.67 7.49
CA ASN A 90 -14.32 5.05 7.20
C ASN A 90 -14.07 5.99 8.38
N VAL A 91 -12.84 6.07 8.85
CA VAL A 91 -12.43 6.90 9.98
C VAL A 91 -11.07 7.50 9.74
N ASP A 92 -10.96 8.82 9.92
CA ASP A 92 -9.73 9.56 10.13
C ASP A 92 -9.64 9.92 11.62
N ASP A 93 -8.64 9.35 12.31
CA ASP A 93 -8.35 9.62 13.72
C ASP A 93 -6.83 9.67 13.90
N ALA A 94 -6.28 10.89 13.98
CA ALA A 94 -4.87 11.15 13.85
C ALA A 94 -4.22 11.45 15.21
N ARG A 95 -3.32 10.55 15.65
CA ARG A 95 -2.52 10.78 16.86
C ARG A 95 -1.46 11.87 16.72
N ILE A 96 -1.02 12.14 15.49
CA ILE A 96 -0.08 13.21 15.14
C ILE A 96 -0.65 14.03 13.99
N ALA A 97 -0.26 15.29 13.89
CA ALA A 97 -0.61 16.11 12.74
C ALA A 97 0.04 15.56 11.44
N ASP A 98 -0.64 15.75 10.33
CA ASP A 98 -0.09 15.49 8.99
C ASP A 98 0.90 16.60 8.58
N ASN A 99 1.46 16.52 7.37
CA ASN A 99 2.44 17.50 6.90
C ASN A 99 1.86 18.90 6.62
N ALA A 100 0.53 19.05 6.62
CA ALA A 100 -0.17 20.33 6.54
C ALA A 100 -0.68 20.85 7.90
N GLY A 101 -0.41 20.10 8.98
CA GLY A 101 -0.86 20.43 10.33
C GLY A 101 -2.29 19.97 10.65
N GLN A 102 -2.93 19.17 9.80
CA GLN A 102 -4.27 18.65 10.05
C GLN A 102 -4.19 17.44 11.01
N GLN A 103 -5.09 17.40 11.96
CA GLN A 103 -5.18 16.33 12.95
C GLN A 103 -6.66 16.00 13.23
N PRO A 104 -7.32 15.32 12.28
CA PRO A 104 -8.72 14.92 12.46
C PRO A 104 -8.87 13.94 13.62
N VAL A 105 -10.04 13.97 14.29
CA VAL A 105 -10.43 13.06 15.36
C VAL A 105 -11.82 12.52 15.02
N ASP A 106 -11.94 11.19 14.91
CA ASP A 106 -13.19 10.47 14.65
C ASP A 106 -14.01 11.03 13.48
N GLN A 107 -13.34 11.49 12.42
CA GLN A 107 -14.02 12.05 11.25
C GLN A 107 -14.21 10.97 10.16
N PRO A 108 -15.37 10.92 9.48
CA PRO A 108 -15.54 10.04 8.35
C PRO A 108 -14.71 10.52 7.16
N ILE A 109 -14.01 9.58 6.48
CA ILE A 109 -13.28 9.86 5.24
C ILE A 109 -14.24 10.26 4.12
N VAL A 110 -15.35 9.53 4.01
CA VAL A 110 -16.45 9.82 3.09
C VAL A 110 -17.74 9.93 3.88
N ALA A 111 -18.35 11.11 3.86
CA ALA A 111 -19.64 11.33 4.51
C ALA A 111 -20.68 10.35 3.95
N GLN A 112 -21.37 9.62 4.83
CA GLN A 112 -22.36 8.59 4.49
C GLN A 112 -21.79 7.39 3.69
N GLY A 113 -20.47 7.27 3.57
CA GLY A 113 -19.83 6.09 3.00
C GLY A 113 -19.99 4.85 3.90
N PRO A 114 -19.85 3.62 3.36
CA PRO A 114 -19.86 2.40 4.15
C PRO A 114 -18.82 2.41 5.26
N ALA A 115 -19.07 1.68 6.35
CA ALA A 115 -18.16 1.63 7.49
C ALA A 115 -16.75 1.10 7.11
N ALA A 116 -16.66 0.23 6.11
CA ALA A 116 -15.39 -0.36 5.68
C ALA A 116 -15.45 -0.89 4.24
N TYR A 117 -14.26 -1.02 3.63
CA TYR A 117 -14.03 -1.73 2.38
C TYR A 117 -12.95 -2.79 2.54
N PHE A 118 -13.18 -3.97 1.99
CA PHE A 118 -12.15 -5.00 1.89
C PHE A 118 -11.26 -4.78 0.67
N SER A 119 -9.97 -5.09 0.85
CA SER A 119 -8.97 -5.11 -0.22
C SER A 119 -9.48 -5.89 -1.44
N LYS A 120 -9.15 -5.41 -2.62
CA LYS A 120 -9.38 -6.10 -3.91
C LYS A 120 -8.11 -6.80 -4.44
N LEU A 121 -7.08 -6.89 -3.61
CA LEU A 121 -5.91 -7.74 -3.88
C LEU A 121 -6.18 -9.17 -3.42
N PRO A 122 -5.56 -10.18 -4.05
CA PRO A 122 -5.62 -11.58 -3.59
C PRO A 122 -4.69 -11.77 -2.39
N ILE A 123 -5.09 -11.25 -1.22
CA ILE A 123 -4.23 -11.06 -0.04
C ILE A 123 -3.60 -12.35 0.47
N LYS A 124 -4.31 -13.47 0.39
CA LYS A 124 -3.82 -14.77 0.84
C LYS A 124 -2.85 -15.41 -0.13
N ALA A 125 -3.11 -15.28 -1.43
CA ALA A 125 -2.17 -15.72 -2.46
C ALA A 125 -0.87 -14.91 -2.40
N LEU A 126 -0.96 -13.61 -2.13
CA LEU A 126 0.20 -12.75 -1.94
C LEU A 126 1.06 -13.20 -0.75
N VAL A 127 0.46 -13.36 0.43
CA VAL A 127 1.19 -13.81 1.63
C VAL A 127 1.83 -15.18 1.41
N ASN A 128 1.08 -16.12 0.83
CA ASN A 128 1.59 -17.47 0.55
C ASN A 128 2.81 -17.42 -0.39
N GLY A 129 2.69 -16.73 -1.53
CA GLY A 129 3.79 -16.65 -2.50
C GLY A 129 5.02 -15.89 -1.98
N LEU A 130 4.83 -14.85 -1.17
CA LEU A 130 5.94 -14.14 -0.53
C LEU A 130 6.67 -15.05 0.47
N ARG A 131 5.95 -15.78 1.31
CA ARG A 131 6.54 -16.74 2.25
C ARG A 131 7.27 -17.88 1.55
N GLU A 132 6.72 -18.42 0.45
CA GLU A 132 7.40 -19.42 -0.39
C GLU A 132 8.71 -18.89 -0.99
N ALA A 133 8.78 -17.58 -1.26
CA ALA A 133 10.00 -16.92 -1.69
C ALA A 133 10.96 -16.53 -0.54
N GLY A 134 10.64 -16.92 0.71
CA GLY A 134 11.46 -16.60 1.89
C GLY A 134 11.31 -15.17 2.40
N ILE A 135 10.29 -14.43 1.96
CA ILE A 135 10.03 -13.05 2.38
C ILE A 135 9.00 -13.06 3.51
N PRO A 136 9.31 -12.51 4.70
CA PRO A 136 8.35 -12.39 5.80
C PRO A 136 7.15 -11.55 5.37
N ALA A 137 5.95 -12.12 5.43
CA ALA A 137 4.72 -11.47 5.05
C ALA A 137 3.53 -11.95 5.88
N SER A 138 2.56 -11.05 6.12
CA SER A 138 1.32 -11.37 6.83
C SER A 138 0.12 -10.61 6.27
N VAL A 139 -1.09 -11.10 6.59
CA VAL A 139 -2.32 -10.32 6.40
C VAL A 139 -2.54 -9.44 7.63
N SER A 140 -2.60 -8.15 7.42
CA SER A 140 -2.95 -7.19 8.46
C SER A 140 -4.45 -6.94 8.52
N GLN A 141 -4.97 -6.80 9.74
CA GLN A 141 -6.39 -6.56 9.98
C GLN A 141 -6.74 -5.07 10.11
N THR A 142 -5.75 -4.17 9.99
CA THR A 142 -5.98 -2.71 10.09
C THR A 142 -4.85 -1.92 9.43
N ALA A 143 -5.22 -0.96 8.59
CA ALA A 143 -4.31 0.05 8.05
C ALA A 143 -4.11 1.25 8.99
N GLY A 144 -4.61 1.16 10.22
CA GLY A 144 -4.67 2.27 11.17
C GLY A 144 -5.80 3.25 10.87
N THR A 145 -5.62 4.49 11.30
CA THR A 145 -6.61 5.57 11.14
C THR A 145 -5.96 6.89 10.68
N TYR A 146 -4.73 6.79 10.19
CA TYR A 146 -3.97 7.91 9.63
C TYR A 146 -4.05 7.93 8.09
N VAL A 147 -3.20 8.70 7.43
CA VAL A 147 -3.23 8.92 5.97
C VAL A 147 -3.17 7.61 5.16
N CYS A 148 -2.57 6.55 5.68
CA CYS A 148 -2.53 5.24 5.02
C CYS A 148 -3.95 4.62 4.87
N ASN A 149 -4.71 4.59 5.96
CA ASN A 149 -6.10 4.13 5.93
C ASN A 149 -6.98 5.05 5.09
N HIS A 150 -6.77 6.37 5.19
CA HIS A 150 -7.44 7.38 4.39
C HIS A 150 -7.30 7.10 2.89
N VAL A 151 -6.08 6.88 2.42
CA VAL A 151 -5.78 6.58 1.01
C VAL A 151 -6.33 5.22 0.60
N MET A 152 -6.18 4.18 1.43
CA MET A 152 -6.73 2.86 1.14
C MET A 152 -8.26 2.89 1.02
N TYR A 153 -8.93 3.59 1.94
CA TYR A 153 -10.37 3.74 1.90
C TYR A 153 -10.80 4.50 0.64
N GLY A 154 -10.16 5.64 0.32
CA GLY A 154 -10.45 6.43 -0.87
C GLY A 154 -10.30 5.65 -2.17
N LEU A 155 -9.22 4.87 -2.30
CA LEU A 155 -9.00 3.96 -3.44
C LEU A 155 -10.16 2.96 -3.59
N LEU A 156 -10.48 2.26 -2.52
CA LEU A 156 -11.50 1.20 -2.55
C LEU A 156 -12.92 1.78 -2.75
N HIS A 157 -13.17 2.97 -2.20
CA HIS A 157 -14.42 3.70 -2.45
C HIS A 157 -14.57 4.05 -3.94
N ARG A 158 -13.54 4.64 -4.54
CA ARG A 158 -13.53 4.94 -5.99
C ARG A 158 -13.74 3.69 -6.85
N MET A 159 -13.07 2.60 -6.53
CA MET A 159 -13.25 1.32 -7.24
C MET A 159 -14.69 0.80 -7.14
N GLN A 160 -15.36 1.03 -6.03
CA GLN A 160 -16.76 0.63 -5.82
C GLN A 160 -17.74 1.49 -6.64
N GLN A 161 -17.42 2.75 -6.91
CA GLN A 161 -18.23 3.62 -7.76
C GLN A 161 -18.19 3.22 -9.24
N GLY A 162 -17.21 2.44 -9.66
CA GLY A 162 -17.11 1.93 -11.02
C GLY A 162 -16.51 2.91 -12.04
N ASP A 163 -15.99 4.05 -11.58
CA ASP A 163 -15.49 5.14 -12.44
C ASP A 163 -14.08 4.90 -13.01
N SER A 164 -13.53 3.70 -12.84
CA SER A 164 -12.18 3.40 -13.31
C SER A 164 -12.03 1.97 -13.83
N ARG A 165 -10.98 1.73 -14.63
CA ARG A 165 -10.60 0.37 -15.08
C ARG A 165 -9.89 -0.44 -14.02
N VAL A 166 -9.64 0.12 -12.83
CA VAL A 166 -8.96 -0.56 -11.73
C VAL A 166 -9.74 -1.78 -11.30
N LYS A 167 -9.22 -2.97 -11.58
CA LYS A 167 -9.82 -4.26 -11.18
C LYS A 167 -9.30 -4.76 -9.85
N LYS A 168 -8.06 -4.41 -9.51
CA LYS A 168 -7.36 -4.83 -8.30
C LYS A 168 -6.75 -3.62 -7.62
N GLY A 169 -6.93 -3.52 -6.32
CA GLY A 169 -6.42 -2.40 -5.55
C GLY A 169 -6.37 -2.71 -4.06
N GLY A 170 -5.39 -2.13 -3.39
CA GLY A 170 -5.22 -2.28 -1.96
C GLY A 170 -3.97 -1.58 -1.45
N PHE A 171 -3.63 -1.89 -0.22
CA PHE A 171 -2.59 -1.22 0.53
C PHE A 171 -1.62 -2.23 1.16
N ILE A 172 -0.36 -1.86 1.23
CA ILE A 172 0.71 -2.66 1.82
C ILE A 172 1.50 -1.76 2.77
N HIS A 173 1.67 -2.20 4.00
CA HIS A 173 2.61 -1.59 4.93
C HIS A 173 3.95 -2.33 4.91
N ILE A 174 5.02 -1.55 4.95
CA ILE A 174 6.39 -2.05 5.06
C ILE A 174 7.07 -1.49 6.32
N PRO A 175 8.01 -2.25 6.93
CA PRO A 175 8.77 -1.77 8.07
C PRO A 175 9.77 -0.66 7.68
N TYR A 176 10.51 -0.19 8.66
CA TYR A 176 11.65 0.69 8.44
C TYR A 176 12.69 0.08 7.50
N LEU A 177 13.45 0.94 6.83
CA LEU A 177 14.74 0.54 6.26
C LEU A 177 15.78 0.35 7.36
N PRO A 178 16.84 -0.45 7.15
CA PRO A 178 17.87 -0.67 8.16
C PRO A 178 18.49 0.61 8.72
N GLU A 179 18.73 1.61 7.88
CA GLU A 179 19.27 2.91 8.29
C GLU A 179 18.32 3.72 9.17
N GLN A 180 16.99 3.55 9.02
CA GLN A 180 16.01 4.16 9.93
C GLN A 180 15.94 3.41 11.25
N ALA A 181 15.86 2.06 11.19
CA ALA A 181 15.78 1.23 12.39
C ALA A 181 17.02 1.41 13.30
N ALA A 182 18.18 1.76 12.72
CA ALA A 182 19.37 2.10 13.48
C ALA A 182 19.17 3.32 14.43
N LEU A 183 18.21 4.20 14.09
CA LEU A 183 17.82 5.35 14.92
C LEU A 183 16.64 5.04 15.84
N HIS A 184 16.02 3.87 15.71
CA HIS A 184 14.86 3.41 16.48
C HIS A 184 15.17 2.05 17.14
N PRO A 185 15.95 2.00 18.24
CA PRO A 185 16.37 0.75 18.88
C PRO A 185 15.18 -0.19 19.17
N GLY A 186 15.30 -1.46 18.80
CA GLY A 186 14.24 -2.46 18.96
C GLY A 186 13.22 -2.53 17.83
N SER A 187 13.31 -1.65 16.84
CA SER A 187 12.45 -1.70 15.67
C SER A 187 12.93 -2.72 14.63
N ALA A 188 11.99 -3.41 14.00
CA ALA A 188 12.28 -4.26 12.85
C ALA A 188 12.58 -3.43 11.61
N SER A 189 13.33 -4.04 10.68
CA SER A 189 13.62 -3.43 9.37
C SER A 189 13.66 -4.48 8.27
N MET A 190 13.50 -4.02 7.03
CA MET A 190 13.67 -4.85 5.84
C MET A 190 14.51 -4.09 4.80
N SER A 191 15.42 -4.80 4.12
CA SER A 191 16.30 -4.17 3.14
C SER A 191 15.52 -3.68 1.92
N VAL A 192 16.03 -2.66 1.25
CA VAL A 192 15.46 -2.16 0.00
C VAL A 192 15.35 -3.27 -1.04
N GLU A 193 16.36 -4.13 -1.14
CA GLU A 193 16.41 -5.24 -2.09
C GLU A 193 15.29 -6.24 -1.84
N THR A 194 15.09 -6.65 -0.59
CA THR A 194 14.01 -7.56 -0.19
C THR A 194 12.65 -6.94 -0.48
N LEU A 195 12.46 -5.63 -0.19
CA LEU A 195 11.22 -4.91 -0.48
C LEU A 195 10.94 -4.78 -1.98
N LEU A 196 11.97 -4.58 -2.80
CA LEU A 196 11.84 -4.55 -4.26
C LEU A 196 11.42 -5.92 -4.81
N GLU A 197 12.02 -7.00 -4.33
CA GLU A 197 11.64 -8.37 -4.69
C GLU A 197 10.21 -8.68 -4.25
N ALA A 198 9.82 -8.26 -3.04
CA ALA A 198 8.46 -8.44 -2.53
C ALA A 198 7.43 -7.71 -3.40
N LEU A 199 7.69 -6.46 -3.80
CA LEU A 199 6.77 -5.70 -4.65
C LEU A 199 6.69 -6.28 -6.07
N GLU A 200 7.81 -6.69 -6.66
CA GLU A 200 7.82 -7.33 -7.98
C GLU A 200 6.99 -8.62 -7.97
N LEU A 201 7.21 -9.48 -6.97
CA LEU A 201 6.44 -10.71 -6.79
C LEU A 201 4.95 -10.43 -6.52
N THR A 202 4.65 -9.39 -5.73
CA THR A 202 3.27 -8.94 -5.49
C THR A 202 2.56 -8.57 -6.79
N ILE A 203 3.21 -7.83 -7.68
CA ILE A 203 2.64 -7.46 -8.99
C ILE A 203 2.36 -8.72 -9.82
N VAL A 204 3.33 -9.64 -9.90
CA VAL A 204 3.18 -10.90 -10.64
C VAL A 204 1.99 -11.69 -10.13
N ILE A 205 1.95 -11.96 -8.82
CA ILE A 205 0.88 -12.76 -8.21
C ILE A 205 -0.47 -12.06 -8.38
N ALA A 206 -0.55 -10.77 -8.06
CA ALA A 206 -1.82 -10.04 -8.13
C ALA A 206 -2.39 -10.00 -9.56
N LEU A 207 -1.56 -9.82 -10.58
CA LEU A 207 -2.02 -9.77 -11.97
C LEU A 207 -2.51 -11.14 -12.49
N HIS A 208 -1.98 -12.25 -11.95
CA HIS A 208 -2.27 -13.60 -12.46
C HIS A 208 -3.20 -14.42 -11.54
N THR A 209 -3.61 -13.87 -10.39
CA THR A 209 -4.57 -14.53 -9.49
C THR A 209 -5.95 -13.90 -9.65
N GLU A 210 -6.89 -14.61 -10.25
CA GLU A 210 -8.28 -14.14 -10.41
C GLU A 210 -9.10 -14.31 -9.14
N LYS A 211 -8.94 -15.46 -8.48
CA LYS A 211 -9.63 -15.80 -7.22
C LYS A 211 -8.60 -16.08 -6.13
N ASP A 212 -8.77 -15.42 -4.99
CA ASP A 212 -7.85 -15.59 -3.85
C ASP A 212 -7.90 -17.01 -3.27
N LEU A 213 -6.84 -17.40 -2.58
CA LEU A 213 -6.72 -18.69 -1.94
C LEU A 213 -7.68 -18.81 -0.73
N THR A 214 -8.14 -20.03 -0.50
CA THR A 214 -8.92 -20.38 0.70
C THR A 214 -7.99 -20.95 1.76
N LEU A 215 -7.24 -20.06 2.42
CA LEU A 215 -6.31 -20.38 3.50
C LEU A 215 -6.66 -19.57 4.74
N ALA A 216 -6.35 -20.09 5.93
CA ALA A 216 -6.49 -19.37 7.18
C ALA A 216 -5.35 -18.36 7.35
N GLU A 217 -5.66 -17.08 7.37
CA GLU A 217 -4.75 -15.95 7.65
C GLU A 217 -5.44 -14.96 8.60
N GLY A 218 -6.12 -15.50 9.62
CA GLY A 218 -6.76 -14.73 10.67
C GLY A 218 -5.79 -14.46 11.83
N ALA A 219 -6.03 -13.39 12.57
CA ALA A 219 -5.36 -13.13 13.84
C ALA A 219 -6.17 -13.75 14.99
N THR A 220 -5.47 -14.27 16.00
CA THR A 220 -6.07 -14.83 17.22
C THR A 220 -5.99 -13.88 18.42
N HIS A 221 -5.33 -12.72 18.23
CA HIS A 221 -5.09 -11.70 19.28
C HIS A 221 -4.84 -10.33 18.61
#